data_554f0cd7d0b62eaa1b04f2a933101706
#
_entry.id   554f0cd7d0b62eaa1b04f2a933101706
#
_cell.length_a   1.000
_cell.length_b   1.000
_cell.length_c   1.000
_cell.angle_alpha   90.00
_cell.angle_beta   90.00
_cell.angle_gamma   90.00
#
_symmetry.space_group_name_H-M   'P 1'
#
loop_
_entity.id
_entity.type
_entity.pdbx_description
1 polymer ?
#
loop_
_entity_poly.entity_id
_entity_poly.type
_entity_poly.pdbx_seq_one_letter_code
_entity_poly.pdbx_strand_id
1 'polypeptide(L)'
;MLLKYFYDPNLAHASYMVGCQRAKTAVVVDPGRDVEQYIEMAEREGLKLVAVAETHIHADYVSGARELADRVGAKLYVSDEGPAEWKYLYLGDYDIQLLHDNDHFMIGNIRFDVMYTPGHTPESISFVLTDQGGGANKPMGIFTGDFVFVGSIGRPDLLEEAAGIEGTAEPGARDLFKSAERFKQLPDYLQVWPAHGAGSACGKGLGAIPSSTVGYEKLFNPALQFTDEEEFVKYILADQPEAPKYFAVMKQINKEGPIVLGAGHHHKMLDVAGLDAAIKTGTVIDLTPSAEFAKGHVVGSINIPIGMLSAWAGWLVDYDRPTHLICEPNQLEEAARLLHKIGVEHIAGAFDINAVRASETFLLNLMVFTSSRYLSLASAFHIVY
;
A
#
# COMPACT_ATOMS: atom_id res chain seq x y z
N MET A 1 2.00 -27.09 0.18
CA MET A 1 2.07 -25.62 0.32
C MET A 1 0.67 -25.05 0.50
N LEU A 2 0.54 -23.96 1.26
CA LEU A 2 -0.65 -23.13 1.37
C LEU A 2 -0.35 -21.76 0.74
N LEU A 3 -1.26 -21.22 -0.04
CA LEU A 3 -1.21 -19.84 -0.52
C LEU A 3 -2.55 -19.17 -0.16
N LYS A 4 -2.48 -18.05 0.54
CA LYS A 4 -3.64 -17.19 0.85
C LYS A 4 -3.41 -15.82 0.23
N TYR A 5 -4.46 -15.31 -0.38
CA TYR A 5 -4.54 -13.99 -0.97
C TYR A 5 -5.35 -13.08 -0.03
N PHE A 6 -4.82 -11.91 0.27
CA PHE A 6 -5.48 -10.84 1.01
C PHE A 6 -5.59 -9.62 0.10
N TYR A 7 -6.72 -8.94 0.13
CA TYR A 7 -6.94 -7.81 -0.74
C TYR A 7 -7.63 -6.66 0.01
N ASP A 8 -7.04 -5.48 -0.07
CA ASP A 8 -7.65 -4.23 0.40
C ASP A 8 -8.25 -3.48 -0.80
N PRO A 9 -9.60 -3.44 -0.92
CA PRO A 9 -10.25 -2.82 -2.07
C PRO A 9 -10.09 -1.30 -2.10
N ASN A 10 -9.85 -0.64 -0.95
CA ASN A 10 -9.70 0.82 -0.89
C ASN A 10 -8.32 1.29 -1.37
N LEU A 11 -7.32 0.42 -1.25
CA LEU A 11 -5.94 0.67 -1.71
C LEU A 11 -5.60 -0.13 -2.96
N ALA A 12 -6.52 -0.95 -3.45
CA ALA A 12 -6.29 -1.93 -4.51
C ALA A 12 -5.04 -2.79 -4.26
N HIS A 13 -4.69 -3.00 -2.97
CA HIS A 13 -3.46 -3.67 -2.53
C HIS A 13 -3.69 -5.15 -2.26
N ALA A 14 -2.79 -5.97 -2.77
CA ALA A 14 -2.76 -7.42 -2.61
C ALA A 14 -1.50 -7.85 -1.84
N SER A 15 -1.70 -8.68 -0.82
CA SER A 15 -0.62 -9.34 -0.10
C SER A 15 -0.86 -10.84 -0.03
N TYR A 16 0.18 -11.60 0.27
CA TYR A 16 0.12 -13.06 0.18
C TYR A 16 0.73 -13.72 1.39
N MET A 17 0.06 -14.73 1.96
CA MET A 17 0.67 -15.62 2.94
C MET A 17 0.99 -16.96 2.30
N VAL A 18 2.25 -17.36 2.37
CA VAL A 18 2.73 -18.64 1.88
C VAL A 18 3.12 -19.52 3.06
N GLY A 19 2.48 -20.68 3.18
CA GLY A 19 2.67 -21.61 4.31
C GLY A 19 3.21 -22.98 3.90
N CYS A 20 4.27 -23.41 4.58
CA CYS A 20 4.75 -24.79 4.53
C CYS A 20 4.02 -25.61 5.58
N GLN A 21 2.99 -26.34 5.19
CA GLN A 21 2.17 -27.16 6.08
C GLN A 21 2.99 -28.25 6.82
N ARG A 22 4.04 -28.78 6.18
CA ARG A 22 4.93 -29.80 6.79
C ARG A 22 5.80 -29.20 7.90
N ALA A 23 6.39 -28.03 7.67
CA ALA A 23 7.20 -27.33 8.67
C ALA A 23 6.36 -26.51 9.66
N LYS A 24 5.06 -26.32 9.39
CA LYS A 24 4.13 -25.46 10.14
C LYS A 24 4.63 -24.01 10.26
N THR A 25 5.24 -23.49 9.20
CA THR A 25 5.78 -22.12 9.12
C THR A 25 5.18 -21.38 7.94
N ALA A 26 5.08 -20.06 8.06
CA ALA A 26 4.58 -19.19 7.00
C ALA A 26 5.38 -17.89 6.90
N VAL A 27 5.36 -17.29 5.69
CA VAL A 27 5.82 -15.96 5.38
C VAL A 27 4.66 -15.13 4.83
N VAL A 28 4.66 -13.84 5.11
CA VAL A 28 3.78 -12.88 4.42
C VAL A 28 4.63 -12.08 3.44
N VAL A 29 4.16 -11.96 2.20
CA VAL A 29 4.77 -11.12 1.15
C VAL A 29 3.95 -9.84 1.05
N ASP A 30 4.61 -8.69 1.15
CA ASP A 30 4.07 -7.33 1.06
C ASP A 30 2.87 -7.10 2.00
N PRO A 31 3.02 -7.29 3.33
CA PRO A 31 1.90 -7.17 4.25
C PRO A 31 1.38 -5.73 4.35
N GLY A 32 0.05 -5.57 4.33
CA GLY A 32 -0.58 -4.31 4.71
C GLY A 32 -0.49 -4.03 6.20
N ARG A 33 -0.75 -2.79 6.59
CA ARG A 33 -0.59 -2.26 7.95
C ARG A 33 -1.42 -3.01 9.01
N ASP A 34 -2.61 -3.52 8.66
CA ASP A 34 -3.45 -4.32 9.55
C ASP A 34 -2.95 -5.77 9.59
N VAL A 35 -2.07 -6.05 10.54
CA VAL A 35 -1.40 -7.36 10.62
C VAL A 35 -2.23 -8.45 11.30
N GLU A 36 -3.32 -8.11 11.99
CA GLU A 36 -4.17 -9.10 12.66
C GLU A 36 -4.69 -10.16 11.70
N GLN A 37 -5.09 -9.76 10.50
CA GLN A 37 -5.57 -10.69 9.47
C GLN A 37 -4.58 -11.81 9.12
N TYR A 38 -3.26 -11.54 9.19
CA TYR A 38 -2.23 -12.53 8.90
C TYR A 38 -1.98 -13.44 10.11
N ILE A 39 -1.95 -12.86 11.32
CA ILE A 39 -1.76 -13.59 12.57
C ILE A 39 -2.93 -14.59 12.76
N GLU A 40 -4.16 -14.10 12.69
CA GLU A 40 -5.36 -14.92 12.79
C GLU A 40 -5.43 -16.02 11.71
N MET A 41 -5.04 -15.68 10.47
CA MET A 41 -5.01 -16.65 9.37
C MET A 41 -3.97 -17.76 9.65
N ALA A 42 -2.78 -17.40 10.11
CA ALA A 42 -1.74 -18.37 10.43
C ALA A 42 -2.18 -19.28 11.57
N GLU A 43 -2.77 -18.73 12.63
CA GLU A 43 -3.31 -19.49 13.76
C GLU A 43 -4.41 -20.46 13.30
N ARG A 44 -5.36 -20.02 12.50
CA ARG A 44 -6.45 -20.84 11.95
C ARG A 44 -5.93 -22.01 11.10
N GLU A 45 -4.84 -21.80 10.36
CA GLU A 45 -4.22 -22.83 9.53
C GLU A 45 -3.18 -23.67 10.31
N GLY A 46 -2.98 -23.40 11.60
CA GLY A 46 -2.01 -24.09 12.45
C GLY A 46 -0.55 -23.84 12.03
N LEU A 47 -0.26 -22.66 11.52
CA LEU A 47 1.06 -22.22 11.07
C LEU A 47 1.63 -21.16 12.02
N LYS A 48 2.94 -21.11 12.15
CA LYS A 48 3.66 -20.00 12.80
C LYS A 48 4.16 -19.03 11.73
N LEU A 49 3.82 -17.75 11.86
CA LEU A 49 4.46 -16.71 11.07
C LEU A 49 5.91 -16.57 11.54
N VAL A 50 6.84 -16.83 10.65
CA VAL A 50 8.29 -16.80 10.93
C VAL A 50 9.03 -15.78 10.10
N ALA A 51 8.39 -15.23 9.08
CA ALA A 51 9.03 -14.33 8.13
C ALA A 51 8.03 -13.34 7.50
N VAL A 52 8.60 -12.23 7.05
CA VAL A 52 8.00 -11.26 6.14
C VAL A 52 8.97 -11.02 4.99
N ALA A 53 8.48 -10.88 3.78
CA ALA A 53 9.27 -10.53 2.61
C ALA A 53 8.65 -9.29 1.93
N GLU A 54 9.47 -8.29 1.66
CA GLU A 54 9.07 -7.07 0.95
C GLU A 54 9.64 -7.09 -0.46
N THR A 55 8.81 -6.80 -1.45
CA THR A 55 9.28 -6.68 -2.84
C THR A 55 10.00 -5.35 -3.08
N HIS A 56 9.59 -4.28 -2.41
CA HIS A 56 10.17 -2.94 -2.51
C HIS A 56 9.71 -2.04 -1.35
N ILE A 57 10.22 -0.81 -1.29
CA ILE A 57 9.73 0.22 -0.37
C ILE A 57 8.43 0.80 -0.94
N HIS A 58 7.30 0.37 -0.41
CA HIS A 58 5.98 0.80 -0.88
C HIS A 58 5.74 2.30 -0.66
N ALA A 59 5.08 2.93 -1.62
CA ALA A 59 4.73 4.35 -1.57
C ALA A 59 3.23 4.62 -1.44
N ASP A 60 2.40 3.63 -1.63
CA ASP A 60 0.94 3.75 -1.72
C ASP A 60 0.20 3.29 -0.44
N TYR A 61 0.89 2.55 0.44
CA TYR A 61 0.38 2.15 1.76
C TYR A 61 1.53 1.97 2.76
N VAL A 62 1.20 1.93 4.05
CA VAL A 62 2.17 1.61 5.10
C VAL A 62 2.25 0.11 5.29
N SER A 63 3.46 -0.45 5.17
CA SER A 63 3.72 -1.87 5.37
C SER A 63 3.54 -2.31 6.83
N GLY A 64 3.03 -3.54 7.00
CA GLY A 64 2.96 -4.25 8.27
C GLY A 64 4.23 -5.02 8.63
N ALA A 65 5.30 -4.93 7.83
CA ALA A 65 6.51 -5.75 8.02
C ALA A 65 7.16 -5.54 9.38
N ARG A 66 7.39 -4.28 9.77
CA ARG A 66 7.96 -3.93 11.08
C ARG A 66 7.08 -4.39 12.23
N GLU A 67 5.77 -4.20 12.10
CA GLU A 67 4.79 -4.64 13.12
C GLU A 67 4.80 -6.16 13.30
N LEU A 68 4.87 -6.94 12.21
CA LEU A 68 4.99 -8.40 12.29
C LEU A 68 6.33 -8.83 12.88
N ALA A 69 7.44 -8.16 12.53
CA ALA A 69 8.74 -8.45 13.12
C ALA A 69 8.73 -8.23 14.62
N ASP A 70 8.13 -7.14 15.10
CA ASP A 70 8.02 -6.81 16.53
C ASP A 70 7.09 -7.80 17.28
N ARG A 71 5.89 -8.03 16.74
CA ARG A 71 4.83 -8.76 17.46
C ARG A 71 5.00 -10.27 17.50
N VAL A 72 5.53 -10.87 16.45
CA VAL A 72 5.65 -12.34 16.33
C VAL A 72 7.10 -12.80 16.14
N GLY A 73 8.06 -11.90 16.13
CA GLY A 73 9.48 -12.20 15.90
C GLY A 73 9.73 -12.71 14.49
N ALA A 74 8.99 -12.21 13.50
CA ALA A 74 9.18 -12.59 12.11
C ALA A 74 10.51 -12.02 11.57
N LYS A 75 11.27 -12.86 10.87
CA LYS A 75 12.47 -12.45 10.15
C LYS A 75 12.10 -11.63 8.93
N LEU A 76 12.79 -10.51 8.73
CA LEU A 76 12.60 -9.62 7.58
C LEU A 76 13.51 -10.03 6.43
N TYR A 77 12.93 -10.24 5.26
CA TYR A 77 13.60 -10.44 3.99
C TYR A 77 13.33 -9.22 3.12
N VAL A 78 14.35 -8.38 2.92
CA VAL A 78 14.24 -7.09 2.24
C VAL A 78 15.38 -6.92 1.24
N SER A 79 15.12 -6.13 0.20
CA SER A 79 16.11 -5.84 -0.83
C SER A 79 17.28 -5.02 -0.29
N ASP A 80 18.50 -5.39 -0.71
CA ASP A 80 19.71 -4.56 -0.60
C ASP A 80 20.22 -4.11 -1.98
N GLU A 81 19.33 -4.14 -2.96
CA GLU A 81 19.59 -3.57 -4.29
C GLU A 81 19.30 -2.06 -4.30
N GLY A 82 19.61 -1.40 -5.39
CA GLY A 82 19.43 0.03 -5.54
C GLY A 82 20.44 0.88 -4.79
N PRO A 83 20.45 2.20 -4.98
CA PRO A 83 21.37 3.13 -4.35
C PRO A 83 21.07 3.33 -2.84
N ALA A 84 21.96 4.03 -2.15
CA ALA A 84 21.89 4.22 -0.68
C ALA A 84 20.59 4.89 -0.20
N GLU A 85 19.99 5.74 -1.03
CA GLU A 85 18.72 6.43 -0.73
C GLU A 85 17.52 5.48 -0.71
N TRP A 86 17.69 4.23 -1.18
CA TRP A 86 16.66 3.20 -1.29
C TRP A 86 16.89 2.03 -0.34
N LYS A 87 17.54 2.27 0.79
CA LYS A 87 17.75 1.27 1.84
C LYS A 87 16.77 1.48 2.98
N TYR A 88 16.29 0.39 3.57
CA TYR A 88 15.52 0.42 4.81
C TYR A 88 16.40 0.87 5.97
N LEU A 89 15.93 1.79 6.82
CA LEU A 89 16.73 2.40 7.88
C LEU A 89 16.46 1.83 9.29
N TYR A 90 15.40 1.03 9.45
CA TYR A 90 14.96 0.53 10.76
C TYR A 90 15.39 -0.91 11.10
N LEU A 91 16.23 -1.51 10.27
CA LEU A 91 16.49 -2.96 10.33
C LEU A 91 17.35 -3.40 11.53
N GLY A 92 18.10 -2.49 12.16
CA GLY A 92 19.14 -2.82 13.13
C GLY A 92 18.71 -3.59 14.38
N ASP A 93 17.42 -3.55 14.73
CA ASP A 93 16.88 -4.19 15.93
C ASP A 93 16.15 -5.52 15.64
N TYR A 94 16.13 -5.96 14.38
CA TYR A 94 15.36 -7.12 13.94
C TYR A 94 16.25 -8.23 13.35
N ASP A 95 15.74 -9.47 13.34
CA ASP A 95 16.33 -10.55 12.55
C ASP A 95 16.05 -10.28 11.06
N ILE A 96 17.11 -10.06 10.28
CA ILE A 96 17.01 -9.65 8.88
C ILE A 96 17.84 -10.55 7.97
N GLN A 97 17.43 -10.59 6.70
CA GLN A 97 18.27 -11.02 5.60
C GLN A 97 18.14 -10.02 4.47
N LEU A 98 19.23 -9.34 4.18
CA LEU A 98 19.37 -8.51 3.00
C LEU A 98 19.50 -9.41 1.76
N LEU A 99 18.77 -9.07 0.69
CA LEU A 99 18.62 -9.87 -0.51
C LEU A 99 19.20 -9.17 -1.73
N HIS A 100 19.95 -9.93 -2.53
CA HIS A 100 20.47 -9.52 -3.82
C HIS A 100 19.94 -10.44 -4.94
N ASP A 101 20.16 -10.02 -6.19
CA ASP A 101 19.81 -10.82 -7.36
C ASP A 101 20.41 -12.22 -7.29
N ASN A 102 19.61 -13.23 -7.61
CA ASN A 102 19.95 -14.65 -7.53
C ASN A 102 20.16 -15.22 -6.12
N ASP A 103 19.94 -14.45 -5.06
CA ASP A 103 19.84 -15.00 -3.72
C ASP A 103 18.59 -15.90 -3.59
N HIS A 104 18.53 -16.65 -2.51
CA HIS A 104 17.32 -17.39 -2.15
C HIS A 104 17.17 -17.54 -0.65
N PHE A 105 15.94 -17.79 -0.24
CA PHE A 105 15.63 -18.17 1.14
C PHE A 105 14.58 -19.30 1.18
N MET A 106 14.44 -19.92 2.35
CA MET A 106 13.56 -21.07 2.56
C MET A 106 12.56 -20.79 3.66
N ILE A 107 11.29 -21.13 3.40
CA ILE A 107 10.24 -21.23 4.43
C ILE A 107 9.82 -22.68 4.53
N GLY A 108 10.38 -23.38 5.50
CA GLY A 108 10.30 -24.82 5.53
C GLY A 108 10.86 -25.44 4.24
N ASN A 109 10.00 -26.11 3.47
CA ASN A 109 10.37 -26.74 2.19
C ASN A 109 9.97 -25.90 0.96
N ILE A 110 9.63 -24.63 1.15
CA ILE A 110 9.26 -23.74 0.07
C ILE A 110 10.46 -22.82 -0.18
N ARG A 111 10.93 -22.80 -1.43
CA ARG A 111 12.05 -21.99 -1.88
C ARG A 111 11.55 -20.73 -2.58
N PHE A 112 12.14 -19.60 -2.21
CA PHE A 112 11.98 -18.32 -2.86
C PHE A 112 13.32 -17.92 -3.47
N ASP A 113 13.38 -17.83 -4.79
CA ASP A 113 14.53 -17.30 -5.52
C ASP A 113 14.28 -15.82 -5.82
N VAL A 114 15.29 -15.00 -5.58
CA VAL A 114 15.22 -13.54 -5.76
C VAL A 114 15.57 -13.18 -7.19
N MET A 115 14.73 -12.38 -7.81
CA MET A 115 14.95 -11.77 -9.11
C MET A 115 14.97 -10.25 -8.95
N TYR A 116 16.07 -9.58 -9.20
CA TYR A 116 16.15 -8.12 -9.20
C TYR A 116 15.37 -7.56 -10.39
N THR A 117 14.39 -6.73 -10.13
CA THR A 117 13.41 -6.20 -11.09
C THR A 117 13.24 -4.68 -10.96
N PRO A 118 14.34 -3.90 -11.12
CA PRO A 118 14.28 -2.45 -10.98
C PRO A 118 13.42 -1.81 -12.06
N GLY A 119 12.92 -0.61 -11.75
CA GLY A 119 12.19 0.23 -12.70
C GLY A 119 11.04 0.97 -12.05
N HIS A 120 10.10 0.29 -11.40
CA HIS A 120 9.09 0.95 -10.55
C HIS A 120 9.80 1.66 -9.38
N THR A 121 10.64 0.94 -8.67
CA THR A 121 11.62 1.51 -7.76
C THR A 121 13.01 0.90 -8.03
N PRO A 122 14.11 1.61 -7.69
CA PRO A 122 15.47 1.12 -7.98
C PRO A 122 15.86 -0.15 -7.22
N GLU A 123 15.26 -0.43 -6.06
CA GLU A 123 15.57 -1.59 -5.22
C GLU A 123 14.59 -2.75 -5.41
N SER A 124 13.60 -2.63 -6.28
CA SER A 124 12.55 -3.63 -6.47
C SER A 124 13.11 -5.02 -6.79
N ILE A 125 12.57 -6.03 -6.10
CA ILE A 125 12.84 -7.44 -6.32
C ILE A 125 11.53 -8.21 -6.47
N SER A 126 11.58 -9.34 -7.15
CA SER A 126 10.47 -10.28 -7.27
C SER A 126 10.88 -11.63 -6.68
N PHE A 127 9.91 -12.43 -6.21
CA PHE A 127 10.18 -13.73 -5.61
C PHE A 127 9.61 -14.85 -6.46
N VAL A 128 10.50 -15.68 -7.01
CA VAL A 128 10.13 -16.88 -7.78
C VAL A 128 9.98 -18.07 -6.82
N LEU A 129 8.80 -18.67 -6.76
CA LEU A 129 8.44 -19.67 -5.76
C LEU A 129 8.49 -21.09 -6.31
N THR A 130 9.16 -21.99 -5.56
CA THR A 130 9.19 -23.44 -5.80
C THR A 130 8.77 -24.22 -4.56
N ASP A 131 7.69 -25.02 -4.64
CA ASP A 131 7.29 -25.94 -3.57
C ASP A 131 8.07 -27.27 -3.62
N GLN A 132 9.26 -27.27 -3.05
CA GLN A 132 10.09 -28.49 -2.98
C GLN A 132 9.48 -29.57 -2.08
N GLY A 133 8.62 -29.17 -1.13
CA GLY A 133 7.90 -30.10 -0.25
C GLY A 133 6.88 -30.97 -0.98
N GLY A 134 6.34 -30.46 -2.09
CA GLY A 134 5.49 -31.20 -3.01
C GLY A 134 6.27 -32.05 -4.03
N GLY A 135 7.61 -32.06 -3.96
CA GLY A 135 8.48 -32.77 -4.91
C GLY A 135 8.76 -31.99 -6.21
N ALA A 136 8.35 -30.72 -6.27
CA ALA A 136 8.61 -29.88 -7.44
C ALA A 136 10.10 -29.47 -7.51
N ASN A 137 10.68 -29.54 -8.70
CA ASN A 137 12.00 -29.04 -9.04
C ASN A 137 11.97 -27.87 -10.03
N LYS A 138 10.78 -27.34 -10.27
CA LYS A 138 10.49 -26.17 -11.13
C LYS A 138 9.62 -25.19 -10.36
N PRO A 139 9.82 -23.89 -10.57
CA PRO A 139 8.98 -22.88 -9.94
C PRO A 139 7.53 -22.97 -10.45
N MET A 140 6.59 -22.50 -9.61
CA MET A 140 5.18 -22.49 -9.97
C MET A 140 4.60 -21.09 -10.17
N GLY A 141 5.25 -20.06 -9.66
CA GLY A 141 4.78 -18.68 -9.77
C GLY A 141 5.81 -17.68 -9.29
N ILE A 142 5.47 -16.42 -9.45
CA ILE A 142 6.29 -15.27 -9.10
C ILE A 142 5.44 -14.19 -8.42
N PHE A 143 5.88 -13.71 -7.27
CA PHE A 143 5.38 -12.49 -6.64
C PHE A 143 6.13 -11.32 -7.28
N THR A 144 5.41 -10.51 -8.03
CA THR A 144 6.02 -9.46 -8.86
C THR A 144 6.03 -8.09 -8.18
N GLY A 145 5.37 -7.95 -7.00
CA GLY A 145 5.20 -6.63 -6.43
C GLY A 145 4.59 -5.67 -7.45
N ASP A 146 5.19 -4.51 -7.57
CA ASP A 146 4.78 -3.46 -8.52
C ASP A 146 5.57 -3.49 -9.84
N PHE A 147 6.11 -4.67 -10.19
CA PHE A 147 6.80 -4.84 -11.46
C PHE A 147 5.83 -5.20 -12.57
N VAL A 148 5.23 -6.39 -12.57
CA VAL A 148 4.24 -6.82 -13.58
C VAL A 148 2.90 -7.04 -12.93
N PHE A 149 1.88 -6.36 -13.42
CA PHE A 149 0.48 -6.52 -13.06
C PHE A 149 -0.29 -7.32 -14.12
N VAL A 150 -1.53 -7.64 -13.88
CA VAL A 150 -2.40 -8.23 -14.90
C VAL A 150 -2.75 -7.16 -15.94
N GLY A 151 -2.21 -7.34 -17.15
CA GLY A 151 -2.42 -6.44 -18.29
C GLY A 151 -1.70 -5.11 -18.21
N SER A 152 -0.79 -4.90 -17.24
CA SER A 152 -0.04 -3.67 -17.06
C SER A 152 1.35 -3.93 -16.47
N ILE A 153 2.14 -2.86 -16.32
CA ILE A 153 3.45 -2.88 -15.66
C ILE A 153 3.56 -1.65 -14.78
N GLY A 154 4.40 -1.72 -13.74
CA GLY A 154 4.61 -0.62 -12.80
C GLY A 154 5.15 0.64 -13.48
N ARG A 155 4.81 1.79 -12.93
CA ARG A 155 5.26 3.09 -13.45
C ARG A 155 6.58 3.52 -12.80
N PRO A 156 7.54 4.04 -13.59
CA PRO A 156 8.86 4.44 -13.07
C PRO A 156 8.94 5.91 -12.62
N ASP A 157 7.90 6.71 -12.87
CA ASP A 157 7.90 8.17 -12.70
C ASP A 157 7.42 8.64 -11.31
N LEU A 158 6.95 7.73 -10.44
CA LEU A 158 6.43 8.08 -9.11
C LEU A 158 7.42 8.87 -8.26
N LEU A 159 8.72 8.68 -8.45
CA LEU A 159 9.77 9.42 -7.75
C LEU A 159 9.80 10.91 -8.14
N GLU A 160 9.68 11.20 -9.42
CA GLU A 160 9.64 12.59 -9.89
C GLU A 160 8.34 13.26 -9.46
N GLU A 161 7.22 12.60 -9.67
CA GLU A 161 5.90 13.15 -9.43
C GLU A 161 5.59 13.32 -7.93
N ALA A 162 5.86 12.31 -7.10
CA ALA A 162 5.50 12.33 -5.69
C ALA A 162 6.60 12.90 -4.78
N ALA A 163 7.88 12.70 -5.10
CA ALA A 163 9.00 13.12 -4.26
C ALA A 163 9.79 14.32 -4.82
N GLY A 164 9.45 14.79 -6.02
CA GLY A 164 10.12 15.93 -6.66
C GLY A 164 11.60 15.68 -6.99
N ILE A 165 11.99 14.43 -7.20
CA ILE A 165 13.37 14.04 -7.54
C ILE A 165 13.51 14.01 -9.06
N GLU A 166 13.82 15.14 -9.67
CA GLU A 166 13.93 15.28 -11.12
C GLU A 166 14.96 14.32 -11.75
N GLY A 167 14.66 13.84 -12.96
CA GLY A 167 15.55 13.05 -13.80
C GLY A 167 15.64 11.57 -13.43
N THR A 168 14.69 11.03 -12.66
CA THR A 168 14.66 9.60 -12.26
C THR A 168 13.73 8.74 -13.13
N ALA A 169 12.73 9.33 -13.77
CA ALA A 169 11.72 8.60 -14.53
C ALA A 169 12.31 7.89 -15.76
N GLU A 170 13.14 8.56 -16.56
CA GLU A 170 13.73 7.96 -17.75
C GLU A 170 14.72 6.82 -17.42
N PRO A 171 15.69 6.98 -16.50
CA PRO A 171 16.51 5.86 -16.04
C PRO A 171 15.69 4.69 -15.50
N GLY A 172 14.66 4.95 -14.69
CA GLY A 172 13.74 3.93 -14.18
C GLY A 172 12.99 3.20 -15.30
N ALA A 173 12.53 3.91 -16.33
CA ALA A 173 11.90 3.31 -17.50
C ALA A 173 12.84 2.38 -18.28
N ARG A 174 14.12 2.75 -18.43
CA ARG A 174 15.14 1.92 -19.07
C ARG A 174 15.46 0.67 -18.26
N ASP A 175 15.53 0.78 -16.94
CA ASP A 175 15.72 -0.38 -16.06
C ASP A 175 14.49 -1.29 -16.06
N LEU A 176 13.29 -0.72 -16.10
CA LEU A 176 12.04 -1.46 -16.25
C LEU A 176 11.98 -2.25 -17.56
N PHE A 177 12.48 -1.69 -18.67
CA PHE A 177 12.59 -2.40 -19.94
C PHE A 177 13.50 -3.63 -19.82
N LYS A 178 14.69 -3.50 -19.21
CA LYS A 178 15.60 -4.62 -18.97
C LYS A 178 14.97 -5.69 -18.08
N SER A 179 14.25 -5.26 -17.04
CA SER A 179 13.49 -6.14 -16.15
C SER A 179 12.40 -6.90 -16.93
N ALA A 180 11.69 -6.22 -17.82
CA ALA A 180 10.67 -6.82 -18.69
C ALA A 180 11.30 -7.88 -19.65
N GLU A 181 12.47 -7.61 -20.22
CA GLU A 181 13.18 -8.59 -21.05
C GLU A 181 13.58 -9.84 -20.24
N ARG A 182 14.02 -9.68 -18.98
CA ARG A 182 14.28 -10.83 -18.09
C ARG A 182 12.98 -11.61 -17.78
N PHE A 183 11.89 -10.93 -17.51
CA PHE A 183 10.60 -11.56 -17.26
C PHE A 183 10.11 -12.40 -18.44
N LYS A 184 10.32 -11.92 -19.66
CA LYS A 184 9.97 -12.65 -20.90
C LYS A 184 10.75 -13.97 -21.06
N GLN A 185 11.87 -14.16 -20.36
CA GLN A 185 12.63 -15.42 -20.37
C GLN A 185 12.07 -16.47 -19.39
N LEU A 186 11.16 -16.07 -18.50
CA LEU A 186 10.55 -17.00 -17.55
C LEU A 186 9.58 -17.97 -18.27
N PRO A 187 9.40 -19.20 -17.72
CA PRO A 187 8.47 -20.18 -18.26
C PRO A 187 7.03 -19.68 -18.31
N ASP A 188 6.34 -19.89 -19.41
CA ASP A 188 4.98 -19.39 -19.66
C ASP A 188 3.94 -19.85 -18.64
N TYR A 189 4.15 -21.03 -18.03
CA TYR A 189 3.22 -21.62 -17.06
C TYR A 189 3.29 -20.99 -15.65
N LEU A 190 4.29 -20.15 -15.37
CA LEU A 190 4.39 -19.51 -14.05
C LEU A 190 3.19 -18.59 -13.81
N GLN A 191 2.58 -18.74 -12.64
CA GLN A 191 1.57 -17.80 -12.17
C GLN A 191 2.22 -16.47 -11.79
N VAL A 192 1.53 -15.38 -12.08
CA VAL A 192 1.92 -14.01 -11.70
C VAL A 192 1.01 -13.55 -10.56
N TRP A 193 1.61 -13.20 -9.44
CA TRP A 193 0.94 -12.69 -8.24
C TRP A 193 1.41 -11.27 -7.96
N PRO A 194 0.69 -10.26 -8.46
CA PRO A 194 1.06 -8.85 -8.32
C PRO A 194 0.62 -8.25 -6.98
N ALA A 195 1.25 -7.14 -6.57
CA ALA A 195 0.83 -6.43 -5.36
C ALA A 195 -0.42 -5.56 -5.56
N HIS A 196 -0.88 -5.34 -6.79
CA HIS A 196 -2.05 -4.53 -7.08
C HIS A 196 -3.02 -5.13 -8.09
N GLY A 197 -4.30 -4.74 -7.93
CA GLY A 197 -5.38 -4.92 -8.88
C GLY A 197 -5.92 -3.62 -9.45
N ALA A 198 -7.08 -3.68 -10.10
CA ALA A 198 -7.74 -2.51 -10.70
C ALA A 198 -7.98 -1.40 -9.66
N GLY A 199 -7.66 -0.16 -10.03
CA GLY A 199 -7.83 1.03 -9.21
C GLY A 199 -6.54 1.56 -8.56
N SER A 200 -5.43 0.82 -8.61
CA SER A 200 -4.15 1.32 -8.13
C SER A 200 -3.57 2.40 -9.05
N ALA A 201 -2.93 3.41 -8.44
CA ALA A 201 -2.19 4.46 -9.15
C ALA A 201 -0.75 4.03 -9.54
N CYS A 202 -0.33 2.80 -9.19
CA CYS A 202 1.02 2.30 -9.45
C CYS A 202 1.25 1.85 -10.91
N GLY A 203 0.24 1.92 -11.77
CA GLY A 203 0.34 1.62 -13.20
C GLY A 203 -0.89 2.03 -13.99
N LYS A 204 -0.85 1.82 -15.32
CA LYS A 204 -1.94 2.17 -16.22
C LYS A 204 -2.91 1.01 -16.38
N GLY A 205 -4.19 1.23 -16.08
CA GLY A 205 -5.28 0.32 -16.49
C GLY A 205 -5.10 -1.12 -16.02
N LEU A 206 -4.78 -1.33 -14.74
CA LEU A 206 -4.62 -2.66 -14.15
C LEU A 206 -5.90 -3.48 -14.27
N GLY A 207 -5.74 -4.76 -14.62
CA GLY A 207 -6.86 -5.70 -14.69
C GLY A 207 -7.47 -6.02 -13.34
N ALA A 208 -8.78 -6.31 -13.33
CA ALA A 208 -9.51 -6.69 -12.12
C ALA A 208 -9.33 -8.16 -11.72
N ILE A 209 -8.61 -8.95 -12.51
CA ILE A 209 -8.31 -10.35 -12.21
C ILE A 209 -7.13 -10.39 -11.23
N PRO A 210 -7.19 -11.20 -10.15
CA PRO A 210 -6.19 -11.15 -9.07
C PRO A 210 -4.83 -11.77 -9.43
N SER A 211 -4.75 -12.53 -10.51
CA SER A 211 -3.52 -13.20 -10.95
C SER A 211 -3.55 -13.48 -12.44
N SER A 212 -2.38 -13.74 -13.02
CA SER A 212 -2.21 -14.08 -14.42
C SER A 212 -1.17 -15.20 -14.59
N THR A 213 -0.65 -15.38 -15.77
CA THR A 213 0.51 -16.22 -16.07
C THR A 213 1.53 -15.45 -16.88
N VAL A 214 2.81 -15.83 -16.76
CA VAL A 214 3.88 -15.24 -17.58
C VAL A 214 3.56 -15.33 -19.07
N GLY A 215 3.06 -16.48 -19.53
CA GLY A 215 2.71 -16.67 -20.94
C GLY A 215 1.55 -15.78 -21.40
N TYR A 216 0.53 -15.56 -20.55
CA TYR A 216 -0.57 -14.65 -20.88
C TYR A 216 -0.08 -13.20 -20.97
N GLU A 217 0.70 -12.76 -20.00
CA GLU A 217 1.26 -11.40 -19.99
C GLU A 217 2.19 -11.15 -21.19
N LYS A 218 3.03 -12.12 -21.58
CA LYS A 218 3.85 -12.03 -22.80
C LYS A 218 3.02 -11.78 -24.05
N LEU A 219 1.82 -12.35 -24.14
CA LEU A 219 0.97 -12.25 -25.33
C LEU A 219 0.11 -10.99 -25.34
N PHE A 220 -0.38 -10.54 -24.19
CA PHE A 220 -1.46 -9.56 -24.13
C PHE A 220 -1.18 -8.32 -23.30
N ASN A 221 -0.11 -8.29 -22.49
CA ASN A 221 0.27 -7.08 -21.75
C ASN A 221 0.89 -6.08 -22.74
N PRO A 222 0.29 -4.89 -22.92
CA PRO A 222 0.78 -3.92 -23.89
C PRO A 222 2.23 -3.50 -23.68
N ALA A 223 2.67 -3.36 -22.42
CA ALA A 223 4.04 -2.96 -22.10
C ALA A 223 5.06 -4.03 -22.48
N LEU A 224 4.68 -5.32 -22.49
CA LEU A 224 5.57 -6.42 -22.83
C LEU A 224 5.68 -6.67 -24.34
N GLN A 225 4.93 -5.93 -25.18
CA GLN A 225 5.00 -6.07 -26.65
C GLN A 225 6.16 -5.30 -27.28
N PHE A 226 6.75 -4.36 -26.55
CA PHE A 226 7.86 -3.56 -27.05
C PHE A 226 9.14 -4.40 -27.13
N THR A 227 9.90 -4.19 -28.23
CA THR A 227 11.23 -4.76 -28.47
C THR A 227 12.30 -3.67 -28.62
N ASP A 228 11.87 -2.43 -28.81
CA ASP A 228 12.71 -1.24 -28.85
C ASP A 228 12.60 -0.47 -27.53
N GLU A 229 13.76 -0.18 -26.90
CA GLU A 229 13.83 0.48 -25.60
C GLU A 229 13.28 1.92 -25.67
N GLU A 230 13.57 2.67 -26.74
CA GLU A 230 13.11 4.07 -26.86
C GLU A 230 11.59 4.16 -27.05
N GLU A 231 11.01 3.22 -27.79
CA GLU A 231 9.56 3.15 -27.94
C GLU A 231 8.89 2.75 -26.61
N PHE A 232 9.48 1.82 -25.86
CA PHE A 232 9.01 1.43 -24.54
C PHE A 232 9.07 2.61 -23.56
N VAL A 233 10.19 3.35 -23.50
CA VAL A 233 10.34 4.52 -22.61
C VAL A 233 9.27 5.57 -22.91
N LYS A 234 9.02 5.88 -24.18
CA LYS A 234 7.96 6.81 -24.59
C LYS A 234 6.57 6.32 -24.14
N TYR A 235 6.29 5.03 -24.31
CA TYR A 235 5.02 4.42 -23.94
C TYR A 235 4.80 4.48 -22.43
N ILE A 236 5.80 4.08 -21.64
CA ILE A 236 5.64 3.93 -20.19
C ILE A 236 5.53 5.28 -19.48
N LEU A 237 6.22 6.32 -19.99
CA LEU A 237 6.18 7.66 -19.41
C LEU A 237 4.99 8.51 -19.89
N ALA A 238 4.32 8.13 -20.99
CA ALA A 238 3.17 8.88 -21.49
C ALA A 238 1.90 8.59 -20.68
N ASP A 239 1.03 9.59 -20.50
CA ASP A 239 -0.34 9.47 -19.96
C ASP A 239 -0.45 8.70 -18.62
N GLN A 240 0.51 8.86 -17.72
CA GLN A 240 0.43 8.31 -16.37
C GLN A 240 -0.62 9.08 -15.55
N PRO A 241 -1.40 8.41 -14.67
CA PRO A 241 -2.30 9.09 -13.75
C PRO A 241 -1.51 10.00 -12.80
N GLU A 242 -2.13 11.06 -12.29
CA GLU A 242 -1.53 11.93 -11.28
C GLU A 242 -1.09 11.08 -10.06
N ALA A 243 0.16 11.26 -9.62
CA ALA A 243 0.65 10.56 -8.43
C ALA A 243 0.07 11.21 -7.17
N PRO A 244 -0.51 10.44 -6.25
CA PRO A 244 -0.97 10.98 -4.99
C PRO A 244 0.17 11.63 -4.20
N LYS A 245 -0.01 12.87 -3.76
CA LYS A 245 1.03 13.64 -3.02
C LYS A 245 1.50 12.92 -1.76
N TYR A 246 0.63 12.17 -1.12
CA TYR A 246 0.94 11.44 0.09
C TYR A 246 1.84 10.21 -0.13
N PHE A 247 2.10 9.80 -1.37
CA PHE A 247 3.01 8.69 -1.67
C PHE A 247 4.44 8.95 -1.18
N ALA A 248 4.90 10.20 -1.24
CA ALA A 248 6.20 10.58 -0.67
C ALA A 248 6.26 10.33 0.84
N VAL A 249 5.17 10.62 1.56
CA VAL A 249 5.06 10.40 3.01
C VAL A 249 5.08 8.89 3.33
N MET A 250 4.30 8.08 2.61
CA MET A 250 4.28 6.63 2.82
C MET A 250 5.64 6.00 2.57
N LYS A 251 6.29 6.36 1.46
CA LYS A 251 7.64 5.91 1.15
C LYS A 251 8.62 6.23 2.27
N GLN A 252 8.57 7.47 2.79
CA GLN A 252 9.42 7.88 3.90
C GLN A 252 9.15 7.05 5.16
N ILE A 253 7.89 6.86 5.53
CA ILE A 253 7.48 6.03 6.66
C ILE A 253 7.98 4.59 6.49
N ASN A 254 7.78 3.97 5.33
CA ASN A 254 8.20 2.60 5.09
C ASN A 254 9.72 2.44 5.06
N LYS A 255 10.44 3.45 4.58
CA LYS A 255 11.91 3.47 4.60
C LYS A 255 12.47 3.62 6.01
N GLU A 256 11.94 4.56 6.81
CA GLU A 256 12.39 4.84 8.18
C GLU A 256 11.88 3.83 9.20
N GLY A 257 10.81 3.12 8.83
CA GLY A 257 10.09 2.16 9.64
C GLY A 257 8.89 2.79 10.35
N PRO A 258 7.66 2.33 10.01
CA PRO A 258 6.45 2.82 10.66
C PRO A 258 6.49 2.58 12.17
N ILE A 259 5.77 3.39 12.94
CA ILE A 259 5.64 3.16 14.38
C ILE A 259 5.08 1.76 14.64
N VAL A 260 5.52 1.11 15.72
CA VAL A 260 4.92 -0.14 16.18
C VAL A 260 3.71 0.20 17.04
N LEU A 261 2.51 -0.22 16.57
CA LEU A 261 1.27 0.03 17.29
C LEU A 261 1.10 -0.93 18.48
N GLY A 262 1.57 -2.16 18.33
CA GLY A 262 1.44 -3.21 19.33
C GLY A 262 0.02 -3.78 19.42
N ALA A 263 -0.11 -4.90 20.11
CA ALA A 263 -1.40 -5.50 20.38
C ALA A 263 -2.21 -4.65 21.37
N GLY A 264 -3.49 -4.40 21.04
CA GLY A 264 -4.42 -3.68 21.93
C GLY A 264 -4.17 -2.19 22.00
N HIS A 265 -3.53 -1.58 21.00
CA HIS A 265 -3.51 -0.13 20.87
C HIS A 265 -4.93 0.40 20.71
N HIS A 266 -5.33 1.33 21.58
CA HIS A 266 -6.68 1.92 21.58
C HIS A 266 -6.62 3.43 21.57
N HIS A 267 -7.50 4.03 20.78
CA HIS A 267 -7.69 5.47 20.73
C HIS A 267 -8.77 5.89 21.71
N LYS A 268 -8.76 7.14 22.12
CA LYS A 268 -9.67 7.65 23.16
C LYS A 268 -10.73 8.59 22.58
N MET A 269 -11.92 8.53 23.18
CA MET A 269 -12.92 9.57 23.01
C MET A 269 -12.51 10.81 23.81
N LEU A 270 -12.67 11.98 23.18
CA LEU A 270 -12.31 13.29 23.72
C LEU A 270 -13.56 14.03 24.18
N ASP A 271 -13.35 14.95 25.14
CA ASP A 271 -14.43 15.87 25.54
C ASP A 271 -14.68 16.90 24.42
N VAL A 272 -15.95 17.11 24.08
CA VAL A 272 -16.41 18.05 23.04
C VAL A 272 -15.93 19.49 23.29
N ALA A 273 -15.67 19.88 24.54
CA ALA A 273 -15.08 21.17 24.89
C ALA A 273 -13.69 21.40 24.24
N GLY A 274 -13.00 20.34 23.85
CA GLY A 274 -11.71 20.40 23.13
C GLY A 274 -11.82 20.62 21.63
N LEU A 275 -13.02 20.57 21.04
CA LEU A 275 -13.21 20.57 19.59
C LEU A 275 -12.72 21.84 18.90
N ASP A 276 -12.97 23.01 19.46
CA ASP A 276 -12.49 24.29 18.90
C ASP A 276 -10.97 24.40 18.88
N ALA A 277 -10.30 23.82 19.87
CA ALA A 277 -8.85 23.75 19.90
C ALA A 277 -8.34 22.76 18.83
N ALA A 278 -8.96 21.60 18.70
CA ALA A 278 -8.62 20.58 17.71
C ALA A 278 -8.70 21.13 16.26
N ILE A 279 -9.72 21.90 15.93
CA ILE A 279 -9.86 22.53 14.61
C ILE A 279 -8.73 23.53 14.33
N LYS A 280 -8.29 24.27 15.34
CA LYS A 280 -7.22 25.27 15.18
C LYS A 280 -5.82 24.64 15.05
N THR A 281 -5.60 23.52 15.72
CA THR A 281 -4.26 22.91 15.87
C THR A 281 -4.07 21.64 15.04
N GLY A 282 -5.14 21.03 14.54
CA GLY A 282 -5.09 19.75 13.86
C GLY A 282 -5.98 19.70 12.61
N THR A 283 -6.05 18.53 12.01
CA THR A 283 -7.06 18.17 11.01
C THR A 283 -8.22 17.47 11.72
N VAL A 284 -9.45 17.89 11.47
CA VAL A 284 -10.65 17.24 12.02
C VAL A 284 -11.45 16.61 10.88
N ILE A 285 -11.59 15.28 10.91
CA ILE A 285 -12.32 14.51 9.89
C ILE A 285 -13.66 14.07 10.48
N ASP A 286 -14.74 14.46 9.82
CA ASP A 286 -16.10 14.04 10.15
C ASP A 286 -16.48 12.82 9.30
N LEU A 287 -16.75 11.69 9.95
CA LEU A 287 -17.02 10.40 9.32
C LEU A 287 -18.50 10.19 8.97
N THR A 288 -19.35 11.18 9.23
CA THR A 288 -20.78 11.05 8.95
C THR A 288 -21.05 10.93 7.44
N PRO A 289 -22.13 10.28 7.02
CA PRO A 289 -22.54 10.27 5.62
C PRO A 289 -22.64 11.70 5.07
N SER A 290 -22.19 11.94 3.85
CA SER A 290 -22.12 13.28 3.26
C SER A 290 -23.45 14.01 3.22
N ALA A 291 -24.56 13.28 3.06
CA ALA A 291 -25.90 13.85 3.12
C ALA A 291 -26.28 14.39 4.52
N GLU A 292 -25.77 13.81 5.59
CA GLU A 292 -25.96 14.29 6.96
C GLU A 292 -25.02 15.46 7.27
N PHE A 293 -23.78 15.37 6.85
CA PHE A 293 -22.81 16.47 6.95
C PHE A 293 -23.32 17.74 6.26
N ALA A 294 -23.97 17.61 5.11
CA ALA A 294 -24.55 18.73 4.37
C ALA A 294 -25.69 19.44 5.12
N LYS A 295 -26.40 18.76 6.03
CA LYS A 295 -27.46 19.36 6.84
C LYS A 295 -26.92 20.22 7.98
N GLY A 296 -25.70 19.90 8.46
CA GLY A 296 -25.03 20.64 9.51
C GLY A 296 -23.73 19.93 9.90
N HIS A 297 -22.71 20.72 10.16
CA HIS A 297 -21.36 20.22 10.49
C HIS A 297 -20.58 21.26 11.30
N VAL A 298 -19.43 20.85 11.78
CA VAL A 298 -18.48 21.73 12.46
C VAL A 298 -17.67 22.50 11.42
N VAL A 299 -17.66 23.81 11.52
CA VAL A 299 -16.87 24.66 10.59
C VAL A 299 -15.38 24.34 10.72
N GLY A 300 -14.75 24.05 9.59
CA GLY A 300 -13.33 23.66 9.52
C GLY A 300 -13.08 22.15 9.58
N SER A 301 -14.13 21.32 9.79
CA SER A 301 -14.01 19.88 9.61
C SER A 301 -14.05 19.47 8.12
N ILE A 302 -13.43 18.35 7.81
CA ILE A 302 -13.43 17.73 6.47
C ILE A 302 -14.34 16.50 6.51
N ASN A 303 -15.29 16.40 5.60
CA ASN A 303 -16.14 15.22 5.53
C ASN A 303 -15.51 14.12 4.70
N ILE A 304 -15.24 12.98 5.33
CA ILE A 304 -14.82 11.74 4.66
C ILE A 304 -15.59 10.59 5.31
N PRO A 305 -16.67 10.08 4.71
CA PRO A 305 -17.35 8.90 5.23
C PRO A 305 -16.40 7.72 5.41
N ILE A 306 -16.61 6.94 6.48
CA ILE A 306 -15.66 5.89 6.91
C ILE A 306 -15.25 4.93 5.78
N GLY A 307 -16.19 4.53 4.91
CA GLY A 307 -15.90 3.64 3.78
C GLY A 307 -14.99 4.23 2.68
N MET A 308 -14.72 5.54 2.75
CA MET A 308 -13.85 6.25 1.80
C MET A 308 -12.56 6.77 2.45
N LEU A 309 -12.34 6.46 3.72
CA LEU A 309 -11.31 7.10 4.53
C LEU A 309 -9.90 6.84 3.98
N SER A 310 -9.53 5.60 3.73
CA SER A 310 -8.20 5.26 3.18
C SER A 310 -7.98 5.79 1.77
N ALA A 311 -9.04 5.92 0.97
CA ALA A 311 -8.92 6.42 -0.41
C ALA A 311 -8.72 7.94 -0.49
N TRP A 312 -9.29 8.71 0.45
CA TRP A 312 -9.34 10.17 0.34
C TRP A 312 -8.57 10.93 1.41
N ALA A 313 -8.40 10.36 2.62
CA ALA A 313 -7.77 11.11 3.70
C ALA A 313 -6.33 11.52 3.36
N GLY A 314 -5.57 10.68 2.67
CA GLY A 314 -4.21 10.99 2.25
C GLY A 314 -4.06 12.22 1.36
N TRP A 315 -5.11 12.58 0.59
CA TRP A 315 -5.14 13.79 -0.21
C TRP A 315 -5.46 15.07 0.57
N LEU A 316 -6.10 14.93 1.75
CA LEU A 316 -6.76 16.02 2.45
C LEU A 316 -6.17 16.31 3.83
N VAL A 317 -5.48 15.35 4.44
CA VAL A 317 -4.85 15.53 5.76
C VAL A 317 -3.53 16.26 5.65
N ASP A 318 -3.20 16.96 6.71
CA ASP A 318 -1.88 17.51 6.96
C ASP A 318 -1.12 16.53 7.87
N TYR A 319 -0.11 15.84 7.34
CA TYR A 319 0.64 14.81 8.06
C TYR A 319 1.50 15.36 9.20
N ASP A 320 1.80 16.67 9.19
CA ASP A 320 2.58 17.35 10.23
C ASP A 320 1.71 17.77 11.42
N ARG A 321 0.39 17.57 11.35
CA ARG A 321 -0.57 17.99 12.38
C ARG A 321 -1.35 16.81 12.93
N PRO A 322 -1.77 16.84 14.22
CA PRO A 322 -2.60 15.79 14.78
C PRO A 322 -3.94 15.68 14.06
N THR A 323 -4.38 14.45 13.82
CA THR A 323 -5.69 14.15 13.25
C THR A 323 -6.67 13.82 14.35
N HIS A 324 -7.85 14.42 14.29
CA HIS A 324 -8.98 14.17 15.17
C HIS A 324 -10.16 13.67 14.34
N LEU A 325 -11.01 12.85 14.93
CA LEU A 325 -12.19 12.32 14.27
C LEU A 325 -13.46 12.84 14.91
N ILE A 326 -14.53 12.98 14.12
CA ILE A 326 -15.91 13.09 14.60
C ILE A 326 -16.64 11.86 14.12
N CYS A 327 -17.04 10.98 15.05
CA CYS A 327 -17.63 9.69 14.70
C CYS A 327 -18.49 9.14 15.85
N GLU A 328 -19.17 8.04 15.61
CA GLU A 328 -19.73 7.22 16.69
C GLU A 328 -18.60 6.49 17.44
N PRO A 329 -18.70 6.28 18.76
CA PRO A 329 -17.65 5.64 19.55
C PRO A 329 -17.21 4.25 19.03
N ASN A 330 -18.14 3.48 18.48
CA ASN A 330 -17.86 2.15 17.91
C ASN A 330 -17.13 2.18 16.56
N GLN A 331 -17.02 3.34 15.92
CA GLN A 331 -16.31 3.51 14.65
C GLN A 331 -14.84 3.89 14.84
N LEU A 332 -14.44 4.35 16.02
CA LEU A 332 -13.12 4.93 16.26
C LEU A 332 -11.97 4.01 15.89
N GLU A 333 -11.99 2.77 16.36
CA GLU A 333 -10.88 1.83 16.12
C GLU A 333 -10.82 1.37 14.65
N GLU A 334 -11.97 1.23 13.99
CA GLU A 334 -12.00 0.94 12.55
C GLU A 334 -11.43 2.12 11.75
N ALA A 335 -11.86 3.34 12.05
CA ALA A 335 -11.37 4.54 11.38
C ALA A 335 -9.86 4.74 11.60
N ALA A 336 -9.36 4.50 12.81
CA ALA A 336 -7.94 4.57 13.10
C ALA A 336 -7.13 3.54 12.30
N ARG A 337 -7.60 2.29 12.19
CA ARG A 337 -6.96 1.28 11.34
C ARG A 337 -6.90 1.70 9.88
N LEU A 338 -7.98 2.28 9.34
CA LEU A 338 -8.02 2.77 7.97
C LEU A 338 -7.04 3.92 7.73
N LEU A 339 -6.90 4.83 8.70
CA LEU A 339 -5.95 5.95 8.64
C LEU A 339 -4.49 5.48 8.76
N HIS A 340 -4.21 4.52 9.65
CA HIS A 340 -2.86 3.95 9.77
C HIS A 340 -2.38 3.28 8.48
N LYS A 341 -3.27 2.71 7.66
CA LYS A 341 -2.91 2.13 6.35
C LYS A 341 -2.28 3.14 5.40
N ILE A 342 -2.62 4.42 5.55
CA ILE A 342 -2.13 5.53 4.72
C ILE A 342 -1.23 6.49 5.50
N GLY A 343 -0.57 6.03 6.56
CA GLY A 343 0.46 6.76 7.29
C GLY A 343 -0.03 7.90 8.17
N VAL A 344 -1.33 8.03 8.42
CA VAL A 344 -1.84 8.97 9.43
C VAL A 344 -1.65 8.32 10.80
N GLU A 345 -0.44 8.45 11.34
CA GLU A 345 -0.04 7.80 12.60
C GLU A 345 -0.40 8.61 13.84
N HIS A 346 -0.50 9.95 13.72
CA HIS A 346 -0.80 10.82 14.85
C HIS A 346 -2.31 11.07 14.98
N ILE A 347 -3.06 10.07 15.43
CA ILE A 347 -4.48 10.18 15.74
C ILE A 347 -4.65 10.56 17.20
N ALA A 348 -5.03 11.83 17.47
CA ALA A 348 -5.15 12.37 18.82
C ALA A 348 -6.39 11.86 19.59
N GLY A 349 -7.40 11.38 18.87
CA GLY A 349 -8.64 10.82 19.41
C GLY A 349 -9.86 11.26 18.62
N ALA A 350 -11.05 10.95 19.13
CA ALA A 350 -12.31 11.27 18.47
C ALA A 350 -13.32 11.99 19.40
N PHE A 351 -14.16 12.79 18.79
CA PHE A 351 -15.34 13.42 19.43
C PHE A 351 -16.59 12.63 19.05
N ASP A 352 -17.44 12.34 20.04
CA ASP A 352 -18.73 11.68 19.78
C ASP A 352 -19.64 12.62 18.98
N ILE A 353 -20.09 12.19 17.81
CA ILE A 353 -20.94 12.95 16.90
C ILE A 353 -22.24 13.45 17.60
N ASN A 354 -22.80 12.68 18.54
CA ASN A 354 -24.01 13.07 19.25
C ASN A 354 -23.71 14.22 20.21
N ALA A 355 -22.57 14.19 20.92
CA ALA A 355 -22.12 15.28 21.76
C ALA A 355 -21.81 16.55 20.95
N VAL A 356 -21.16 16.36 19.77
CA VAL A 356 -20.86 17.44 18.84
C VAL A 356 -22.12 18.11 18.32
N ARG A 357 -23.13 17.35 17.91
CA ARG A 357 -24.44 17.87 17.44
C ARG A 357 -25.23 18.61 18.53
N ALA A 358 -25.03 18.27 19.78
CA ALA A 358 -25.64 18.95 20.91
C ALA A 358 -24.86 20.21 21.36
N SER A 359 -23.66 20.46 20.83
CA SER A 359 -22.84 21.60 21.22
C SER A 359 -23.15 22.85 20.41
N GLU A 360 -22.75 24.01 20.94
CA GLU A 360 -22.86 25.31 20.24
C GLU A 360 -21.93 25.44 19.03
N THR A 361 -20.91 24.60 18.92
CA THR A 361 -19.96 24.58 17.81
C THR A 361 -20.54 23.95 16.54
N PHE A 362 -21.67 23.24 16.69
CA PHE A 362 -22.35 22.61 15.55
C PHE A 362 -23.23 23.64 14.85
N LEU A 363 -22.87 24.00 13.61
CA LEU A 363 -23.65 24.93 12.80
C LEU A 363 -24.60 24.20 11.85
N LEU A 364 -25.88 24.37 12.00
CA LEU A 364 -26.86 24.02 10.98
C LEU A 364 -26.57 24.85 9.72
N ASN A 365 -26.24 24.19 8.61
CA ASN A 365 -25.87 24.87 7.38
C ASN A 365 -27.12 25.42 6.68
N LEU A 366 -27.47 26.67 6.98
CA LEU A 366 -28.45 27.48 6.24
C LEU A 366 -27.81 28.27 5.11
N MET A 367 -26.59 27.89 4.69
CA MET A 367 -25.86 28.68 3.66
C MET A 367 -26.14 28.16 2.27
N VAL A 368 -26.87 28.97 1.56
CA VAL A 368 -26.91 29.07 0.10
C VAL A 368 -25.46 29.26 -0.41
N PHE A 369 -24.99 28.38 -1.29
CA PHE A 369 -23.72 28.50 -1.97
C PHE A 369 -23.58 29.84 -2.70
N THR A 370 -22.82 30.75 -2.13
CA THR A 370 -22.29 31.91 -2.86
C THR A 370 -20.79 31.98 -2.64
N SER A 371 -19.99 31.24 -3.38
CA SER A 371 -18.66 31.68 -3.74
C SER A 371 -18.06 30.84 -4.85
N SER A 372 -17.64 31.55 -5.87
CA SER A 372 -16.97 31.15 -7.10
C SER A 372 -15.54 30.61 -6.92
N ARG A 373 -15.09 30.25 -5.72
CA ARG A 373 -13.74 29.74 -5.47
C ARG A 373 -13.61 28.22 -5.39
N TYR A 374 -14.72 27.48 -5.31
CA TYR A 374 -14.68 26.00 -5.27
C TYR A 374 -15.01 25.32 -6.59
N LEU A 375 -15.33 26.07 -7.63
CA LEU A 375 -15.60 25.54 -8.98
C LEU A 375 -14.35 25.07 -9.72
N SER A 376 -13.14 25.42 -9.26
CA SER A 376 -11.89 24.95 -9.88
C SER A 376 -11.48 23.53 -9.44
N LEU A 377 -11.96 23.05 -8.31
CA LEU A 377 -11.70 21.69 -7.84
C LEU A 377 -12.74 20.65 -8.34
N ALA A 378 -13.98 21.11 -8.58
CA ALA A 378 -15.04 20.22 -9.09
C ALA A 378 -14.91 19.91 -10.59
N SER A 379 -14.15 20.68 -11.36
CA SER A 379 -13.92 20.42 -12.79
C SER A 379 -12.81 19.37 -13.06
N ALA A 380 -12.07 18.95 -12.05
CA ALA A 380 -11.06 17.90 -12.17
C ALA A 380 -11.62 16.48 -11.99
N PHE A 381 -12.88 16.35 -11.58
CA PHE A 381 -13.49 15.04 -11.30
C PHE A 381 -14.61 14.71 -12.30
N HIS A 382 -14.22 14.31 -13.51
CA HIS A 382 -15.08 13.47 -14.34
C HIS A 382 -14.89 12.02 -13.89
N ILE A 383 -15.63 11.65 -12.87
CA ILE A 383 -15.81 10.23 -12.52
C ILE A 383 -16.82 9.67 -13.53
N VAL A 384 -16.33 8.86 -14.44
CA VAL A 384 -17.16 7.97 -15.26
C VAL A 384 -17.51 6.76 -14.39
N TYR A 385 -18.82 6.51 -14.25
CA TYR A 385 -19.37 5.30 -13.62
C TYR A 385 -19.03 4.06 -14.45
#